data_4b58e2ca6b9281c48847daba92384b1c
#
_entry.id   4b58e2ca6b9281c48847daba92384b1c
#
_cell.length_a   1.000
_cell.length_b   1.000
_cell.length_c   1.000
_cell.angle_alpha   90.00
_cell.angle_beta   90.00
_cell.angle_gamma   90.00
#
_symmetry.space_group_name_H-M   'P 1'
#
loop_
_entity.id
_entity.type
_entity.pdbx_description
1 polymer ?
#
loop_
_entity_poly.entity_id
_entity_poly.type
_entity_poly.pdbx_seq_one_letter_code
_entity_poly.pdbx_strand_id
1 'polypeptide(L)'
;MTFSIAAVDRETGDIGAAATTRFLAVGAGVLWAEVGIGAVCTQAMARIDYGPELLGLVRAGETPEAAIATATAADAGREDRQLGMIDGAGEGAVFTGRACFDWAGGRVLDGAVIQGNILVGALVLDAMEQAWIASQGAPLAQRLLRVLRAGDGVGGDRRGRQSAAVLVRHAAGGDPVDLRVDDHPAPPDELARLYGVYELVYGTTPTEHWVAIDVAAAAGIRGALRTRGMEIAAEGGWDGALEAALRSWAFDENLTGRWDGGDRIDPVVLEHLLG
;
A
#
# COMPACT_ATOMS: atom_id res chain seq x y z
N MET A 1 -0.09 20.33 -2.65
CA MET A 1 0.95 19.77 -1.76
C MET A 1 0.75 18.28 -1.63
N THR A 2 1.83 17.54 -1.53
CA THR A 2 1.78 16.07 -1.45
C THR A 2 3.17 15.59 -1.04
N PHE A 3 3.27 14.52 -0.29
CA PHE A 3 4.51 13.76 -0.21
C PHE A 3 4.24 12.30 -0.61
N SER A 4 5.22 11.70 -1.24
CA SER A 4 5.08 10.41 -1.87
C SER A 4 6.40 9.63 -1.89
N ILE A 5 6.27 8.34 -2.11
CA ILE A 5 7.35 7.39 -2.34
C ILE A 5 7.00 6.51 -3.53
N ALA A 6 7.97 6.25 -4.42
CA ALA A 6 7.93 5.16 -5.37
C ALA A 6 9.10 4.22 -5.09
N ALA A 7 8.87 2.90 -5.12
CA ALA A 7 9.86 1.94 -4.68
C ALA A 7 9.72 0.59 -5.38
N VAL A 8 10.83 -0.17 -5.39
CA VAL A 8 10.90 -1.55 -5.84
C VAL A 8 11.51 -2.42 -4.74
N ASP A 9 10.96 -3.60 -4.55
CA ASP A 9 11.60 -4.66 -3.80
C ASP A 9 12.40 -5.53 -4.78
N ARG A 10 13.72 -5.42 -4.72
CA ARG A 10 14.61 -6.14 -5.66
C ARG A 10 14.66 -7.65 -5.43
N GLU A 11 14.23 -8.14 -4.26
CA GLU A 11 14.22 -9.58 -3.95
C GLU A 11 12.98 -10.24 -4.57
N THR A 12 11.83 -9.60 -4.47
CA THR A 12 10.56 -10.13 -4.99
C THR A 12 10.24 -9.62 -6.39
N GLY A 13 10.78 -8.47 -6.80
CA GLY A 13 10.41 -7.75 -8.02
C GLY A 13 9.11 -6.94 -7.88
N ASP A 14 8.51 -6.90 -6.70
CA ASP A 14 7.33 -6.09 -6.43
C ASP A 14 7.66 -4.62 -6.58
N ILE A 15 6.73 -3.86 -7.16
CA ILE A 15 6.92 -2.45 -7.43
C ILE A 15 5.68 -1.66 -7.04
N GLY A 16 5.88 -0.45 -6.49
CA GLY A 16 4.74 0.31 -6.03
C GLY A 16 5.05 1.75 -5.69
N ALA A 17 3.98 2.47 -5.35
CA ALA A 17 4.03 3.86 -4.95
C ALA A 17 2.96 4.16 -3.90
N ALA A 18 3.23 5.18 -3.07
CA ALA A 18 2.26 5.67 -2.10
C ALA A 18 2.36 7.19 -1.95
N ALA A 19 1.24 7.82 -1.65
CA ALA A 19 1.18 9.28 -1.43
C ALA A 19 0.14 9.65 -0.39
N THR A 20 0.35 10.79 0.26
CA THR A 20 -0.66 11.45 1.11
C THR A 20 -0.62 12.97 0.92
N THR A 21 -1.74 13.63 1.15
CA THR A 21 -1.93 15.05 0.79
C THR A 21 -3.08 15.70 1.55
N ARG A 22 -3.08 17.05 1.56
CA ARG A 22 -4.27 17.87 1.86
C ARG A 22 -5.00 18.24 0.56
N PHE A 23 -5.44 17.22 -0.18
CA PHE A 23 -6.23 17.32 -1.40
C PHE A 23 -7.12 16.08 -1.52
N LEU A 24 -8.26 16.19 -2.17
CA LEU A 24 -9.21 15.09 -2.35
C LEU A 24 -8.63 14.01 -3.28
N ALA A 25 -8.80 12.74 -2.92
CA ALA A 25 -8.61 11.57 -3.79
C ALA A 25 -7.24 11.50 -4.48
N VAL A 26 -6.13 11.63 -3.72
CA VAL A 26 -4.76 11.62 -4.25
C VAL A 26 -4.45 10.41 -5.11
N GLY A 27 -5.03 9.26 -4.80
CA GLY A 27 -4.80 8.01 -5.53
C GLY A 27 -5.37 7.98 -6.95
N ALA A 28 -6.21 8.97 -7.33
CA ALA A 28 -6.85 8.99 -8.64
C ALA A 28 -5.89 9.35 -9.81
N GLY A 29 -4.73 9.95 -9.52
CA GLY A 29 -3.87 10.41 -10.61
C GLY A 29 -2.41 10.70 -10.25
N VAL A 30 -1.98 10.35 -9.01
CA VAL A 30 -0.60 10.61 -8.58
C VAL A 30 0.30 9.38 -8.72
N LEU A 31 -0.27 8.17 -8.60
CA LEU A 31 0.48 6.92 -8.46
C LEU A 31 0.37 6.05 -9.71
N TRP A 32 1.50 5.54 -10.16
CA TRP A 32 1.61 4.61 -11.29
C TRP A 32 2.64 3.54 -10.97
N ALA A 33 2.36 2.29 -11.33
CA ALA A 33 3.28 1.18 -11.16
C ALA A 33 3.04 0.09 -12.21
N GLU A 34 4.13 -0.43 -12.77
CA GLU A 34 4.12 -1.52 -13.75
C GLU A 34 5.31 -2.46 -13.48
N VAL A 35 5.00 -3.75 -13.27
CA VAL A 35 6.01 -4.78 -12.97
C VAL A 35 7.07 -4.83 -14.08
N GLY A 36 8.34 -4.88 -13.66
CA GLY A 36 9.50 -4.96 -14.56
C GLY A 36 9.83 -3.65 -15.30
N ILE A 37 9.00 -2.61 -15.17
CA ILE A 37 9.22 -1.31 -15.80
C ILE A 37 9.55 -0.25 -14.76
N GLY A 38 8.63 0.08 -13.85
CA GLY A 38 8.86 1.14 -12.90
C GLY A 38 7.65 1.57 -12.10
N ALA A 39 7.87 2.51 -11.18
CA ALA A 39 6.82 3.24 -10.46
C ALA A 39 7.06 4.75 -10.53
N VAL A 40 5.97 5.51 -10.60
CA VAL A 40 5.99 6.97 -10.79
C VAL A 40 5.05 7.64 -9.78
N CYS A 41 5.50 8.75 -9.23
CA CYS A 41 4.66 9.71 -8.52
C CYS A 41 4.72 11.08 -9.24
N THR A 42 3.57 11.60 -9.69
CA THR A 42 3.45 12.94 -10.29
C THR A 42 2.59 13.83 -9.41
N GLN A 43 3.08 15.00 -9.02
CA GLN A 43 2.44 15.85 -8.01
C GLN A 43 2.78 17.34 -8.17
N ALA A 44 2.43 18.18 -7.18
CA ALA A 44 2.38 19.64 -7.21
C ALA A 44 1.24 20.12 -8.13
N MET A 45 1.49 20.89 -9.18
CA MET A 45 0.51 21.07 -10.25
C MET A 45 0.58 19.82 -11.15
N ALA A 46 -0.02 18.72 -10.68
CA ALA A 46 0.15 17.40 -11.30
C ALA A 46 -0.30 17.38 -12.77
N ARG A 47 0.54 16.82 -13.63
CA ARG A 47 0.17 16.39 -14.96
C ARG A 47 0.06 14.87 -14.96
N ILE A 48 -1.17 14.36 -15.00
CA ILE A 48 -1.45 12.92 -14.83
C ILE A 48 -0.77 12.08 -15.93
N ASP A 49 -0.71 12.60 -17.15
CA ASP A 49 -0.07 11.94 -18.31
C ASP A 49 1.41 11.60 -18.10
N TYR A 50 2.09 12.24 -17.16
CA TYR A 50 3.48 11.86 -16.83
C TYR A 50 3.62 10.42 -16.36
N GLY A 51 2.61 9.85 -15.68
CA GLY A 51 2.66 8.46 -15.26
C GLY A 51 2.90 7.50 -16.42
N PRO A 52 1.95 7.37 -17.39
CA PRO A 52 2.12 6.48 -18.53
C PRO A 52 3.24 6.93 -19.47
N GLU A 53 3.52 8.24 -19.62
CA GLU A 53 4.61 8.77 -20.44
C GLU A 53 5.97 8.29 -19.95
N LEU A 54 6.28 8.48 -18.66
CA LEU A 54 7.55 8.07 -18.06
C LEU A 54 7.73 6.55 -18.07
N LEU A 55 6.69 5.77 -17.74
CA LEU A 55 6.74 4.31 -17.87
C LEU A 55 6.98 3.87 -19.32
N GLY A 56 6.41 4.58 -20.29
CA GLY A 56 6.63 4.35 -21.72
C GLY A 56 8.08 4.57 -22.15
N LEU A 57 8.70 5.66 -21.69
CA LEU A 57 10.10 5.99 -21.97
C LEU A 57 11.06 4.96 -21.36
N VAL A 58 10.85 4.55 -20.10
CA VAL A 58 11.66 3.49 -19.47
C VAL A 58 11.46 2.14 -20.18
N ARG A 59 10.24 1.80 -20.58
CA ARG A 59 9.99 0.60 -21.40
C ARG A 59 10.72 0.64 -22.74
N ALA A 60 10.94 1.83 -23.30
CA ALA A 60 11.73 2.04 -24.51
C ALA A 60 13.26 2.02 -24.26
N GLY A 61 13.70 1.86 -23.00
CA GLY A 61 15.10 1.72 -22.63
C GLY A 61 15.76 2.99 -22.09
N GLU A 62 15.01 4.06 -21.82
CA GLU A 62 15.55 5.24 -21.15
C GLU A 62 15.76 4.97 -19.66
N THR A 63 16.80 5.58 -19.08
CA THR A 63 16.95 5.61 -17.61
C THR A 63 15.90 6.54 -16.99
N PRO A 64 15.55 6.38 -15.68
CA PRO A 64 14.63 7.30 -15.00
C PRO A 64 15.01 8.78 -15.13
N GLU A 65 16.30 9.09 -15.05
CA GLU A 65 16.81 10.46 -15.22
C GLU A 65 16.57 10.99 -16.66
N ALA A 66 16.88 10.18 -17.67
CA ALA A 66 16.66 10.54 -19.07
C ALA A 66 15.17 10.69 -19.37
N ALA A 67 14.33 9.78 -18.89
CA ALA A 67 12.89 9.82 -19.07
C ALA A 67 12.26 11.10 -18.48
N ILE A 68 12.64 11.46 -17.24
CA ILE A 68 12.19 12.72 -16.61
C ILE A 68 12.68 13.92 -17.39
N ALA A 69 13.95 13.94 -17.84
CA ALA A 69 14.51 15.03 -18.63
C ALA A 69 13.76 15.19 -19.99
N THR A 70 13.50 14.07 -20.69
CA THR A 70 12.76 14.05 -21.97
C THR A 70 11.34 14.60 -21.78
N ALA A 71 10.59 14.06 -20.80
CA ALA A 71 9.20 14.44 -20.57
C ALA A 71 9.07 15.92 -20.11
N THR A 72 9.94 16.38 -19.20
CA THR A 72 9.90 17.76 -18.69
C THR A 72 10.39 18.79 -19.71
N ALA A 73 11.30 18.45 -20.62
CA ALA A 73 11.73 19.35 -21.68
C ALA A 73 10.58 19.80 -22.59
N ALA A 74 9.60 18.93 -22.81
CA ALA A 74 8.42 19.20 -23.63
C ALA A 74 7.29 19.96 -22.87
N ASP A 75 7.37 20.09 -21.53
CA ASP A 75 6.36 20.76 -20.72
C ASP A 75 6.74 22.21 -20.41
N ALA A 76 6.02 23.17 -20.99
CA ALA A 76 6.20 24.58 -20.67
C ALA A 76 5.88 24.92 -19.20
N GLY A 77 5.06 24.11 -18.52
CA GLY A 77 4.70 24.24 -17.11
C GLY A 77 5.59 23.43 -16.15
N ARG A 78 6.71 22.88 -16.60
CA ARG A 78 7.56 21.98 -15.79
C ARG A 78 7.98 22.56 -14.44
N GLU A 79 8.14 23.88 -14.36
CA GLU A 79 8.57 24.52 -13.11
C GLU A 79 7.54 24.42 -11.98
N ASP A 80 6.27 24.09 -12.29
CA ASP A 80 5.21 23.84 -11.33
C ASP A 80 5.03 22.35 -11.01
N ARG A 81 5.85 21.44 -11.59
CA ARG A 81 5.72 19.99 -11.44
C ARG A 81 6.69 19.43 -10.42
N GLN A 82 6.29 18.32 -9.81
CA GLN A 82 7.19 17.48 -9.03
C GLN A 82 7.00 16.02 -9.41
N LEU A 83 8.08 15.34 -9.76
CA LEU A 83 8.11 13.97 -10.27
C LEU A 83 9.12 13.14 -9.49
N GLY A 84 8.77 11.91 -9.20
CA GLY A 84 9.70 10.88 -8.73
C GLY A 84 9.41 9.59 -9.48
N MET A 85 10.46 8.94 -9.94
CA MET A 85 10.38 7.69 -10.67
C MET A 85 11.49 6.75 -10.23
N ILE A 86 11.16 5.46 -10.15
CA ILE A 86 12.10 4.36 -9.99
C ILE A 86 11.83 3.31 -11.06
N ASP A 87 12.86 2.70 -11.61
CA ASP A 87 12.71 1.58 -12.55
C ASP A 87 12.70 0.22 -11.85
N GLY A 88 12.50 -0.85 -12.62
CA GLY A 88 12.49 -2.22 -12.12
C GLY A 88 13.85 -2.73 -11.62
N ALA A 89 14.96 -2.05 -11.98
CA ALA A 89 16.32 -2.36 -11.48
C ALA A 89 16.61 -1.64 -10.15
N GLY A 90 15.77 -0.66 -9.76
CA GLY A 90 15.93 0.13 -8.56
C GLY A 90 16.77 1.39 -8.76
N GLU A 91 17.00 1.80 -10.00
CA GLU A 91 17.55 3.12 -10.32
C GLU A 91 16.43 4.16 -10.28
N GLY A 92 16.69 5.30 -9.67
CA GLY A 92 15.66 6.31 -9.46
C GLY A 92 16.09 7.73 -9.83
N ALA A 93 15.09 8.58 -10.09
CA ALA A 93 15.30 10.00 -10.31
C ALA A 93 14.15 10.83 -9.74
N VAL A 94 14.43 12.06 -9.36
CA VAL A 94 13.46 13.04 -8.87
C VAL A 94 13.63 14.37 -9.59
N PHE A 95 12.51 15.05 -9.80
CA PHE A 95 12.48 16.41 -10.34
C PHE A 95 11.56 17.28 -9.49
N THR A 96 12.05 18.41 -9.04
CA THR A 96 11.26 19.42 -8.33
C THR A 96 11.42 20.75 -9.07
N GLY A 97 10.37 21.21 -9.73
CA GLY A 97 10.33 22.47 -10.43
C GLY A 97 10.46 23.65 -9.46
N ARG A 98 11.07 24.76 -9.93
CA ARG A 98 11.43 25.92 -9.09
C ARG A 98 10.22 26.69 -8.56
N ALA A 99 9.05 26.53 -9.19
CA ALA A 99 7.81 27.15 -8.76
C ALA A 99 6.99 26.25 -7.79
N CYS A 100 7.50 25.07 -7.44
CA CYS A 100 6.91 24.26 -6.37
C CYS A 100 7.00 25.03 -5.04
N PHE A 101 5.87 25.14 -4.36
CA PHE A 101 5.80 25.86 -3.09
C PHE A 101 6.64 25.21 -1.99
N ASP A 102 7.35 26.02 -1.23
CA ASP A 102 8.21 25.62 -0.13
C ASP A 102 7.43 24.99 1.07
N TRP A 103 8.02 24.12 1.84
CA TRP A 103 9.28 23.44 1.56
C TRP A 103 9.05 22.35 0.51
N ALA A 104 9.91 22.23 -0.50
CA ALA A 104 9.81 21.21 -1.55
C ALA A 104 11.17 20.59 -1.83
N GLY A 105 11.21 19.30 -2.15
CA GLY A 105 12.40 18.55 -2.50
C GLY A 105 12.15 17.07 -2.67
N GLY A 106 13.20 16.33 -3.03
CA GLY A 106 13.16 14.89 -3.19
C GLY A 106 14.52 14.24 -2.97
N ARG A 107 14.55 12.94 -2.76
CA ARG A 107 15.76 12.12 -2.59
C ARG A 107 15.63 10.81 -3.35
N VAL A 108 16.75 10.38 -3.90
CA VAL A 108 16.93 9.02 -4.41
C VAL A 108 17.58 8.21 -3.29
N LEU A 109 16.98 7.08 -2.96
CA LEU A 109 17.41 6.14 -1.95
C LEU A 109 17.73 4.79 -2.60
N ASP A 110 18.31 3.88 -1.86
CA ASP A 110 18.47 2.50 -2.35
C ASP A 110 17.10 1.82 -2.51
N GLY A 111 16.70 1.55 -3.76
CA GLY A 111 15.43 0.93 -4.11
C GLY A 111 14.18 1.81 -3.92
N ALA A 112 14.35 3.14 -3.70
CA ALA A 112 13.20 4.05 -3.60
C ALA A 112 13.53 5.49 -4.01
N VAL A 113 12.50 6.25 -4.34
CA VAL A 113 12.54 7.71 -4.44
C VAL A 113 11.46 8.31 -3.54
N ILE A 114 11.81 9.35 -2.78
CA ILE A 114 10.89 10.09 -1.93
C ILE A 114 10.88 11.56 -2.33
N GLN A 115 9.73 12.19 -2.22
CA GLN A 115 9.58 13.60 -2.56
C GLN A 115 8.38 14.24 -1.85
N GLY A 116 8.40 15.57 -1.78
CA GLY A 116 7.26 16.33 -1.28
C GLY A 116 7.37 17.81 -1.59
N ASN A 117 6.24 18.50 -1.51
CA ASN A 117 6.12 19.95 -1.69
C ASN A 117 5.16 20.54 -0.66
N ILE A 118 5.29 21.84 -0.33
CA ILE A 118 4.58 22.55 0.77
C ILE A 118 4.70 21.80 2.11
N LEU A 119 5.76 21.09 2.38
CA LEU A 119 5.99 20.37 3.62
C LEU A 119 6.26 21.35 4.78
N VAL A 120 6.12 20.87 6.01
CA VAL A 120 6.55 21.63 7.20
C VAL A 120 8.07 21.85 7.23
N GLY A 121 8.84 21.06 6.49
CA GLY A 121 10.30 21.17 6.37
C GLY A 121 10.94 19.90 5.83
N ALA A 122 12.27 19.93 5.66
CA ALA A 122 13.08 18.80 5.20
C ALA A 122 12.96 17.57 6.11
N LEU A 123 12.65 17.78 7.40
CA LEU A 123 12.49 16.72 8.39
C LEU A 123 11.43 15.68 7.99
N VAL A 124 10.49 16.01 7.09
CA VAL A 124 9.51 15.05 6.56
C VAL A 124 10.23 14.00 5.73
N LEU A 125 11.12 14.41 4.82
CA LEU A 125 11.90 13.46 4.03
C LEU A 125 12.93 12.71 4.90
N ASP A 126 13.47 13.32 5.95
CA ASP A 126 14.36 12.64 6.90
C ASP A 126 13.61 11.48 7.60
N ALA A 127 12.39 11.72 8.07
CA ALA A 127 11.56 10.71 8.69
C ALA A 127 11.15 9.59 7.71
N MET A 128 10.79 9.95 6.47
CA MET A 128 10.46 8.99 5.42
C MET A 128 11.66 8.08 5.08
N GLU A 129 12.85 8.64 4.92
CA GLU A 129 14.08 7.90 4.65
C GLU A 129 14.42 6.93 5.79
N GLN A 130 14.38 7.40 7.05
CA GLN A 130 14.61 6.54 8.21
C GLN A 130 13.61 5.39 8.30
N ALA A 131 12.33 5.64 8.01
CA ALA A 131 11.30 4.61 8.00
C ALA A 131 11.52 3.59 6.86
N TRP A 132 11.97 4.05 5.68
CA TRP A 132 12.32 3.16 4.56
C TRP A 132 13.45 2.21 4.94
N ILE A 133 14.53 2.72 5.51
CA ILE A 133 15.68 1.95 5.97
C ILE A 133 15.27 0.97 7.09
N ALA A 134 14.56 1.43 8.10
CA ALA A 134 14.15 0.62 9.25
C ALA A 134 13.13 -0.47 8.92
N SER A 135 12.47 -0.40 7.78
CA SER A 135 11.46 -1.37 7.34
C SER A 135 11.98 -2.43 6.36
N GLN A 136 13.28 -2.50 6.13
CA GLN A 136 13.90 -3.50 5.25
C GLN A 136 13.45 -4.93 5.63
N GLY A 137 13.17 -5.77 4.62
CA GLY A 137 12.69 -7.15 4.81
C GLY A 137 11.19 -7.28 5.08
N ALA A 138 10.45 -6.17 5.28
CA ALA A 138 8.99 -6.23 5.33
C ALA A 138 8.39 -6.19 3.90
N PRO A 139 7.16 -6.70 3.68
CA PRO A 139 6.45 -6.58 2.41
C PRO A 139 6.39 -5.14 1.92
N LEU A 140 6.51 -4.93 0.60
CA LEU A 140 6.63 -3.59 0.00
C LEU A 140 5.48 -2.66 0.43
N ALA A 141 4.23 -3.13 0.40
CA ALA A 141 3.08 -2.32 0.81
C ALA A 141 3.20 -1.83 2.26
N GLN A 142 3.63 -2.70 3.19
CA GLN A 142 3.85 -2.31 4.59
C GLN A 142 4.97 -1.26 4.73
N ARG A 143 6.05 -1.39 3.95
CA ARG A 143 7.14 -0.42 3.92
C ARG A 143 6.64 0.94 3.47
N LEU A 144 5.88 0.99 2.36
CA LEU A 144 5.30 2.23 1.82
C LEU A 144 4.38 2.92 2.83
N LEU A 145 3.52 2.16 3.51
CA LEU A 145 2.62 2.68 4.56
C LEU A 145 3.39 3.24 5.77
N ARG A 146 4.44 2.54 6.22
CA ARG A 146 5.31 3.03 7.31
C ARG A 146 6.00 4.34 6.96
N VAL A 147 6.46 4.47 5.72
CA VAL A 147 7.08 5.71 5.21
C VAL A 147 6.09 6.87 5.21
N LEU A 148 4.86 6.68 4.71
CA LEU A 148 3.84 7.73 4.75
C LEU A 148 3.50 8.14 6.19
N ARG A 149 3.31 7.18 7.10
CA ARG A 149 3.00 7.46 8.50
C ARG A 149 4.15 8.19 9.21
N ALA A 150 5.40 7.86 8.90
CA ALA A 150 6.56 8.54 9.47
C ALA A 150 6.63 10.01 9.04
N GLY A 151 6.45 10.29 7.74
CA GLY A 151 6.40 11.66 7.23
C GLY A 151 5.23 12.47 7.79
N ASP A 152 4.05 11.84 7.92
CA ASP A 152 2.86 12.45 8.51
C ASP A 152 3.04 12.73 10.01
N GLY A 153 3.69 11.82 10.73
CA GLY A 153 3.95 11.93 12.18
C GLY A 153 4.80 13.12 12.59
N VAL A 154 5.65 13.63 11.69
CA VAL A 154 6.48 14.82 11.93
C VAL A 154 5.88 16.11 11.35
N GLY A 155 4.60 16.06 10.91
CA GLY A 155 3.85 17.22 10.48
C GLY A 155 3.50 17.23 8.98
N GLY A 156 4.15 16.45 8.13
CA GLY A 156 3.81 16.21 6.73
C GLY A 156 3.48 17.44 5.92
N ASP A 157 2.25 17.43 5.38
CA ASP A 157 1.61 18.54 4.69
C ASP A 157 1.28 19.68 5.67
N ARG A 158 1.92 20.88 5.53
CA ARG A 158 1.68 22.00 6.45
C ARG A 158 0.23 22.53 6.44
N ARG A 159 -0.60 22.15 5.47
CA ARG A 159 -2.03 22.50 5.41
C ARG A 159 -2.90 21.49 6.16
N GLY A 160 -2.34 20.36 6.58
CA GLY A 160 -3.04 19.26 7.23
C GLY A 160 -3.22 18.05 6.34
N ARG A 161 -4.21 17.22 6.62
CA ARG A 161 -4.45 15.90 6.06
C ARG A 161 -5.76 15.86 5.30
N GLN A 162 -5.88 15.01 4.24
CA GLN A 162 -7.18 14.76 3.59
C GLN A 162 -7.26 13.39 2.93
N SER A 163 -6.27 12.99 2.12
CA SER A 163 -6.31 11.71 1.42
C SER A 163 -4.96 11.00 1.43
N ALA A 164 -4.98 9.68 1.24
CA ALA A 164 -3.81 8.85 1.06
C ALA A 164 -4.11 7.68 0.12
N ALA A 165 -3.07 7.14 -0.54
CA ALA A 165 -3.21 5.98 -1.39
C ALA A 165 -1.92 5.16 -1.41
N VAL A 166 -2.06 3.86 -1.66
CA VAL A 166 -0.97 2.93 -1.93
C VAL A 166 -1.32 2.06 -3.13
N LEU A 167 -0.37 1.88 -4.02
CA LEU A 167 -0.44 1.01 -5.17
C LEU A 167 0.78 0.10 -5.17
N VAL A 168 0.60 -1.23 -5.12
CA VAL A 168 1.68 -2.20 -5.31
C VAL A 168 1.25 -3.24 -6.34
N ARG A 169 2.16 -3.55 -7.25
CA ARG A 169 2.03 -4.61 -8.24
C ARG A 169 3.00 -5.73 -7.90
N HIS A 170 2.48 -6.96 -7.77
CA HIS A 170 3.26 -8.13 -7.43
C HIS A 170 3.86 -8.78 -8.67
N ALA A 171 5.19 -8.99 -8.67
CA ALA A 171 5.88 -9.63 -9.79
C ALA A 171 5.47 -11.10 -9.97
N ALA A 172 5.12 -11.78 -8.90
CA ALA A 172 4.57 -13.14 -8.95
C ALA A 172 3.13 -13.21 -9.49
N GLY A 173 2.50 -12.06 -9.77
CA GLY A 173 1.08 -11.97 -10.11
C GLY A 173 0.17 -11.98 -8.88
N GLY A 174 -1.14 -12.06 -9.11
CA GLY A 174 -2.16 -11.98 -8.07
C GLY A 174 -2.82 -10.60 -7.98
N ASP A 175 -3.68 -10.42 -6.99
CA ASP A 175 -4.42 -9.18 -6.78
C ASP A 175 -3.48 -8.07 -6.31
N PRO A 176 -3.50 -6.91 -6.98
CA PRO A 176 -2.66 -5.78 -6.57
C PRO A 176 -3.14 -5.18 -5.25
N VAL A 177 -2.22 -4.60 -4.49
CA VAL A 177 -2.61 -3.65 -3.44
C VAL A 177 -2.94 -2.33 -4.14
N ASP A 178 -4.21 -1.97 -4.23
CA ASP A 178 -4.67 -0.67 -4.76
C ASP A 178 -5.71 -0.12 -3.79
N LEU A 179 -5.24 0.58 -2.75
CA LEU A 179 -6.06 1.08 -1.67
C LEU A 179 -6.02 2.60 -1.62
N ARG A 180 -7.18 3.21 -1.37
CA ARG A 180 -7.37 4.66 -1.37
C ARG A 180 -8.24 5.11 -0.22
N VAL A 181 -7.82 6.19 0.38
CA VAL A 181 -8.60 6.97 1.35
C VAL A 181 -8.78 8.35 0.73
N ASP A 182 -9.96 8.61 0.18
CA ASP A 182 -10.19 9.80 -0.63
C ASP A 182 -10.43 11.06 0.21
N ASP A 183 -11.03 10.93 1.40
CA ASP A 183 -11.27 12.02 2.34
C ASP A 183 -11.38 11.47 3.78
N HIS A 184 -10.41 11.82 4.64
CA HIS A 184 -10.37 11.37 6.04
C HIS A 184 -9.48 12.28 6.88
N PRO A 185 -9.76 12.50 8.18
CA PRO A 185 -8.92 13.32 9.06
C PRO A 185 -7.56 12.71 9.39
N ALA A 186 -7.40 11.37 9.28
CA ALA A 186 -6.15 10.64 9.50
C ALA A 186 -5.91 9.62 8.36
N PRO A 187 -5.68 10.08 7.10
CA PRO A 187 -5.69 9.20 5.94
C PRO A 187 -4.57 8.13 5.92
N PRO A 188 -3.31 8.38 6.39
CA PRO A 188 -2.32 7.32 6.45
C PRO A 188 -2.65 6.20 7.45
N ASP A 189 -3.30 6.52 8.57
CA ASP A 189 -3.71 5.53 9.57
C ASP A 189 -4.90 4.71 9.06
N GLU A 190 -5.89 5.37 8.43
CA GLU A 190 -7.01 4.67 7.79
C GLU A 190 -6.56 3.79 6.64
N LEU A 191 -5.59 4.23 5.84
CA LEU A 191 -5.00 3.43 4.78
C LEU A 191 -4.28 2.18 5.34
N ALA A 192 -3.59 2.31 6.48
CA ALA A 192 -2.99 1.17 7.16
C ALA A 192 -4.05 0.20 7.70
N ARG A 193 -5.18 0.71 8.22
CA ARG A 193 -6.32 -0.13 8.62
C ARG A 193 -6.91 -0.89 7.42
N LEU A 194 -7.11 -0.21 6.29
CA LEU A 194 -7.59 -0.85 5.04
C LEU A 194 -6.62 -1.91 4.54
N TYR A 195 -5.31 -1.68 4.67
CA TYR A 195 -4.32 -2.69 4.32
C TYR A 195 -4.44 -3.93 5.23
N GLY A 196 -4.74 -3.77 6.52
CA GLY A 196 -5.05 -4.90 7.39
C GLY A 196 -6.26 -5.71 6.91
N VAL A 197 -7.30 -5.05 6.40
CA VAL A 197 -8.45 -5.72 5.78
C VAL A 197 -8.04 -6.43 4.48
N TYR A 198 -7.21 -5.80 3.66
CA TYR A 198 -6.66 -6.42 2.45
C TYR A 198 -5.88 -7.69 2.79
N GLU A 199 -4.98 -7.64 3.78
CA GLU A 199 -4.21 -8.80 4.26
C GLU A 199 -5.11 -9.92 4.79
N LEU A 200 -6.22 -9.57 5.45
CA LEU A 200 -7.19 -10.55 5.92
C LEU A 200 -7.88 -11.26 4.76
N VAL A 201 -8.28 -10.54 3.71
CA VAL A 201 -9.07 -11.10 2.58
C VAL A 201 -8.16 -11.78 1.54
N TYR A 202 -7.06 -11.14 1.15
CA TYR A 202 -6.19 -11.57 0.03
C TYR A 202 -4.87 -12.21 0.50
N GLY A 203 -4.52 -12.08 1.76
CA GLY A 203 -3.32 -12.71 2.31
C GLY A 203 -3.42 -14.23 2.26
N THR A 204 -2.28 -14.91 2.25
CA THR A 204 -2.21 -16.38 2.23
C THR A 204 -1.37 -16.88 3.39
N THR A 205 -1.83 -17.93 4.06
CA THR A 205 -1.07 -18.67 5.06
C THR A 205 -0.82 -20.07 4.52
N PRO A 206 0.43 -20.51 4.38
CA PRO A 206 0.72 -21.88 3.96
C PRO A 206 -0.04 -22.91 4.81
N THR A 207 -0.63 -23.90 4.18
CA THR A 207 -1.53 -24.86 4.86
C THR A 207 -0.84 -25.71 5.94
N GLU A 208 0.49 -25.85 5.87
CA GLU A 208 1.30 -26.47 6.92
C GLU A 208 1.27 -25.68 8.24
N HIS A 209 0.98 -24.36 8.17
CA HIS A 209 0.83 -23.49 9.35
C HIS A 209 -0.62 -23.41 9.86
N TRP A 210 -1.58 -24.06 9.17
CA TRP A 210 -2.95 -24.08 9.64
C TRP A 210 -3.07 -24.89 10.92
N VAL A 211 -3.93 -24.42 11.82
CA VAL A 211 -4.18 -25.08 13.12
C VAL A 211 -5.35 -26.03 13.07
N ALA A 212 -5.28 -27.12 13.82
CA ALA A 212 -6.41 -28.04 13.93
C ALA A 212 -7.53 -27.41 14.75
N ILE A 213 -8.77 -27.64 14.33
CA ILE A 213 -9.95 -27.26 15.11
C ILE A 213 -10.19 -28.35 16.16
N ASP A 214 -9.43 -28.29 17.25
CA ASP A 214 -9.61 -29.17 18.40
C ASP A 214 -10.88 -28.81 19.19
N VAL A 215 -11.13 -29.53 20.29
CA VAL A 215 -12.32 -29.30 21.14
C VAL A 215 -12.39 -27.87 21.68
N ALA A 216 -11.24 -27.29 22.04
CA ALA A 216 -11.20 -25.94 22.58
C ALA A 216 -11.46 -24.89 21.49
N ALA A 217 -10.83 -25.04 20.32
CA ALA A 217 -11.06 -24.18 19.16
C ALA A 217 -12.53 -24.28 18.69
N ALA A 218 -13.08 -25.50 18.60
CA ALA A 218 -14.49 -25.71 18.23
C ALA A 218 -15.46 -25.02 19.21
N ALA A 219 -15.20 -25.07 20.50
CA ALA A 219 -16.01 -24.36 21.51
C ALA A 219 -15.90 -22.83 21.35
N GLY A 220 -14.71 -22.30 21.12
CA GLY A 220 -14.48 -20.87 20.82
C GLY A 220 -15.21 -20.42 19.58
N ILE A 221 -15.08 -21.16 18.46
CA ILE A 221 -15.76 -20.88 17.19
C ILE A 221 -17.29 -20.87 17.38
N ARG A 222 -17.87 -21.88 18.06
CA ARG A 222 -19.32 -21.94 18.38
C ARG A 222 -19.76 -20.69 19.14
N GLY A 223 -18.99 -20.31 20.18
CA GLY A 223 -19.26 -19.11 20.98
C GLY A 223 -19.28 -17.85 20.11
N ALA A 224 -18.26 -17.66 19.27
CA ALA A 224 -18.11 -16.51 18.39
C ALA A 224 -19.24 -16.42 17.33
N LEU A 225 -19.60 -17.54 16.70
CA LEU A 225 -20.68 -17.62 15.72
C LEU A 225 -22.05 -17.32 16.36
N ARG A 226 -22.30 -17.83 17.59
CA ARG A 226 -23.52 -17.51 18.35
C ARG A 226 -23.65 -16.05 18.71
N THR A 227 -22.54 -15.41 19.11
CA THR A 227 -22.50 -13.97 19.39
C THR A 227 -22.86 -13.14 18.14
N ARG A 228 -22.58 -13.69 16.96
CA ARG A 228 -22.96 -13.08 15.65
C ARG A 228 -24.37 -13.47 15.19
N GLY A 229 -25.16 -14.15 16.05
CA GLY A 229 -26.56 -14.50 15.80
C GLY A 229 -26.78 -15.80 15.03
N MET A 230 -25.75 -16.63 14.85
CA MET A 230 -25.92 -17.92 14.17
C MET A 230 -26.57 -18.96 15.12
N GLU A 231 -27.55 -19.68 14.62
CA GLU A 231 -28.23 -20.76 15.35
C GLU A 231 -27.41 -22.05 15.29
N ILE A 232 -26.58 -22.27 16.30
CA ILE A 232 -25.74 -23.47 16.45
C ILE A 232 -25.70 -23.90 17.91
N ALA A 233 -25.57 -25.23 18.18
CA ALA A 233 -25.43 -25.76 19.53
C ALA A 233 -24.23 -25.15 20.25
N ALA A 234 -24.38 -24.80 21.53
CA ALA A 234 -23.31 -24.19 22.33
C ALA A 234 -22.17 -25.16 22.61
N GLU A 235 -22.47 -26.45 22.72
CA GLU A 235 -21.55 -27.53 23.03
C GLU A 235 -21.34 -28.46 21.85
N GLY A 236 -20.20 -29.15 21.81
CA GLY A 236 -19.81 -30.10 20.77
C GLY A 236 -18.39 -29.84 20.27
N GLY A 237 -17.82 -30.85 19.65
CA GLY A 237 -16.55 -30.75 18.93
C GLY A 237 -16.72 -30.24 17.50
N TRP A 238 -15.74 -30.54 16.67
CA TRP A 238 -15.85 -30.35 15.23
C TRP A 238 -16.86 -31.34 14.66
N ASP A 239 -17.90 -30.85 13.98
CA ASP A 239 -18.94 -31.63 13.34
C ASP A 239 -19.48 -30.89 12.11
N GLY A 240 -20.33 -31.58 11.33
CA GLY A 240 -20.89 -31.00 10.10
C GLY A 240 -21.76 -29.76 10.32
N ALA A 241 -22.38 -29.60 11.50
CA ALA A 241 -23.16 -28.41 11.81
C ALA A 241 -22.23 -27.19 12.05
N LEU A 242 -21.12 -27.40 12.76
CA LEU A 242 -20.10 -26.35 12.96
C LEU A 242 -19.41 -25.99 11.66
N GLU A 243 -19.06 -26.99 10.84
CA GLU A 243 -18.45 -26.73 9.52
C GLU A 243 -19.38 -25.89 8.63
N ALA A 244 -20.66 -26.25 8.55
CA ALA A 244 -21.63 -25.51 7.75
C ALA A 244 -21.79 -24.05 8.23
N ALA A 245 -21.87 -23.84 9.54
CA ALA A 245 -21.99 -22.51 10.12
C ALA A 245 -20.73 -21.66 9.88
N LEU A 246 -19.55 -22.24 10.09
CA LEU A 246 -18.27 -21.56 9.86
C LEU A 246 -18.08 -21.22 8.36
N ARG A 247 -18.48 -22.12 7.47
CA ARG A 247 -18.47 -21.89 6.02
C ARG A 247 -19.40 -20.75 5.62
N SER A 248 -20.61 -20.68 6.18
CA SER A 248 -21.54 -19.57 5.94
C SER A 248 -20.95 -18.24 6.40
N TRP A 249 -20.37 -18.21 7.60
CA TRP A 249 -19.70 -17.02 8.11
C TRP A 249 -18.50 -16.60 7.24
N ALA A 250 -17.64 -17.54 6.85
CA ALA A 250 -16.48 -17.25 6.01
C ALA A 250 -16.91 -16.71 4.62
N PHE A 251 -18.04 -17.19 4.09
CA PHE A 251 -18.64 -16.64 2.87
C PHE A 251 -19.10 -15.18 3.06
N ASP A 252 -19.84 -14.92 4.15
CA ASP A 252 -20.34 -13.57 4.45
C ASP A 252 -19.21 -12.55 4.69
N GLU A 253 -18.08 -13.00 5.23
CA GLU A 253 -16.88 -12.19 5.47
C GLU A 253 -15.91 -12.15 4.28
N ASN A 254 -16.23 -12.78 3.15
CA ASN A 254 -15.34 -12.91 1.97
C ASN A 254 -14.03 -13.66 2.25
N LEU A 255 -14.03 -14.63 3.18
CA LEU A 255 -12.85 -15.39 3.60
C LEU A 255 -12.76 -16.80 2.99
N THR A 256 -13.61 -17.13 2.02
CA THR A 256 -13.62 -18.45 1.37
C THR A 256 -12.33 -18.78 0.63
N GLY A 257 -11.58 -17.78 0.20
CA GLY A 257 -10.23 -17.95 -0.38
C GLY A 257 -9.16 -18.35 0.64
N ARG A 258 -9.44 -18.16 1.95
CA ARG A 258 -8.51 -18.48 3.04
C ARG A 258 -8.91 -19.71 3.84
N TRP A 259 -10.18 -20.09 3.79
CA TRP A 259 -10.69 -21.33 4.39
C TRP A 259 -11.92 -21.80 3.63
N ASP A 260 -11.84 -22.98 3.08
CA ASP A 260 -12.86 -23.60 2.23
C ASP A 260 -13.55 -24.82 2.86
N GLY A 261 -13.20 -25.13 4.12
CA GLY A 261 -13.73 -26.26 4.89
C GLY A 261 -12.63 -27.13 5.49
N GLY A 262 -13.07 -28.20 6.19
CA GLY A 262 -12.19 -29.14 6.86
C GLY A 262 -11.89 -28.78 8.33
N ASP A 263 -11.21 -29.69 9.01
CA ASP A 263 -10.91 -29.64 10.45
C ASP A 263 -9.65 -28.85 10.82
N ARG A 264 -9.08 -28.13 9.85
CA ARG A 264 -7.97 -27.19 10.05
C ARG A 264 -8.36 -25.82 9.52
N ILE A 265 -7.87 -24.78 10.16
CA ILE A 265 -8.21 -23.39 9.84
C ILE A 265 -6.94 -22.53 9.79
N ASP A 266 -6.92 -21.56 8.88
CA ASP A 266 -5.92 -20.50 8.87
C ASP A 266 -5.96 -19.74 10.22
N PRO A 267 -4.84 -19.67 10.96
CA PRO A 267 -4.81 -18.99 12.27
C PRO A 267 -5.26 -17.53 12.20
N VAL A 268 -5.03 -16.82 11.08
CA VAL A 268 -5.48 -15.44 10.90
C VAL A 268 -7.00 -15.36 10.81
N VAL A 269 -7.63 -16.31 10.11
CA VAL A 269 -9.11 -16.41 10.05
C VAL A 269 -9.68 -16.74 11.42
N LEU A 270 -9.05 -17.67 12.15
CA LEU A 270 -9.48 -18.03 13.49
C LEU A 270 -9.37 -16.84 14.47
N GLU A 271 -8.25 -16.12 14.45
CA GLU A 271 -8.04 -14.92 15.28
C GLU A 271 -9.10 -13.85 14.97
N HIS A 272 -9.36 -13.59 13.68
CA HIS A 272 -10.39 -12.63 13.26
C HIS A 272 -11.80 -13.02 13.73
N LEU A 273 -12.13 -14.32 13.71
CA LEU A 273 -13.42 -14.80 14.20
C LEU A 273 -13.58 -14.64 15.72
N LEU A 274 -12.52 -14.92 16.47
CA LEU A 274 -12.53 -14.93 17.94
C LEU A 274 -12.37 -13.54 18.58
N GLY A 275 -11.75 -12.58 17.84
CA GLY A 275 -11.35 -11.26 18.28
C GLY A 275 -12.27 -10.20 18.42
#